data_6e3089f633169847905931cc9b895432
#
_entry.id   6e3089f633169847905931cc9b895432
#
_cell.length_a   1.000
_cell.length_b   1.000
_cell.length_c   1.000
_cell.angle_alpha   90.00
_cell.angle_beta   90.00
_cell.angle_gamma   90.00
#
_symmetry.space_group_name_H-M   'P 1'
#
loop_
_entity.id
_entity.type
_entity.pdbx_description
1 polymer ?
#
loop_
_entity_poly.entity_id
_entity_poly.type
_entity_poly.pdbx_seq_one_letter_code
_entity_poly.pdbx_strand_id
1 'polypeptide(L)' 'MTNPGATTTNSIQLLDRYYNDKHGIRVHVIGYDSATGQVIFRRDGYEHDCSAPIRRFRKEYKAVV' A
#
# COMPACT_ATOMS: atom_id res chain seq x y z
N MET A 1 21.02 -14.14 -16.78
CA MET A 1 20.40 -14.71 -15.64
C MET A 1 19.71 -13.62 -14.80
N THR A 2 18.61 -13.94 -14.34
CA THR A 2 17.85 -13.01 -13.53
C THR A 2 18.29 -13.13 -12.08
N ASN A 3 18.65 -12.03 -11.46
CA ASN A 3 19.05 -12.12 -10.08
C ASN A 3 17.80 -12.14 -9.18
N PRO A 4 17.92 -12.81 -8.03
CA PRO A 4 16.79 -12.95 -7.13
C PRO A 4 16.27 -11.62 -6.59
N GLY A 5 17.15 -10.65 -6.43
CA GLY A 5 16.73 -9.35 -5.95
C GLY A 5 15.78 -8.67 -6.91
N ALA A 6 16.06 -8.76 -8.20
CA ALA A 6 15.17 -8.17 -9.20
C ALA A 6 13.80 -8.83 -9.15
N THR A 7 13.75 -10.14 -8.95
CA THR A 7 12.48 -10.83 -8.86
C THR A 7 11.65 -10.34 -7.69
N THR A 8 12.30 -10.20 -6.53
CA THR A 8 11.62 -9.71 -5.33
C THR A 8 11.12 -8.28 -5.54
N THR A 9 11.96 -7.45 -6.13
CA THR A 9 11.59 -6.06 -6.39
C THR A 9 10.39 -5.98 -7.33
N ASN A 10 10.34 -6.86 -8.31
CA ASN A 10 9.27 -6.83 -9.30
C ASN A 10 7.90 -7.22 -8.73
N SER A 11 7.84 -7.79 -7.55
CA SER A 11 6.56 -8.11 -6.93
C SER A 11 5.91 -6.88 -6.29
N ILE A 12 6.64 -5.79 -6.13
CA ILE A 12 6.10 -4.57 -5.54
C ILE A 12 5.86 -3.55 -6.64
N GLN A 13 4.61 -3.17 -6.79
CA GLN A 13 4.22 -2.13 -7.74
C GLN A 13 4.11 -0.82 -7.00
N LEU A 14 4.87 0.18 -7.43
CA LEU A 14 4.84 1.50 -6.80
C LEU A 14 3.57 2.23 -7.23
N LEU A 15 2.95 2.88 -6.28
CA LEU A 15 1.71 3.63 -6.49
C LEU A 15 1.82 4.98 -5.79
N ASP A 16 0.95 5.90 -6.20
CA ASP A 16 0.90 7.23 -5.61
C ASP A 16 -0.56 7.63 -5.53
N ARG A 17 -1.26 7.12 -4.54
CA ARG A 17 -2.69 7.33 -4.39
C ARG A 17 -3.03 7.67 -2.97
N TYR A 18 -4.12 8.42 -2.80
CA TYR A 18 -4.58 8.84 -1.48
C TYR A 18 -5.93 8.23 -1.17
N TYR A 19 -6.08 7.81 0.08
CA TYR A 19 -7.31 7.23 0.60
C TYR A 19 -7.59 7.84 1.96
N ASN A 20 -8.83 7.76 2.40
CA ASN A 20 -9.21 8.11 3.76
C ASN A 20 -9.69 6.88 4.49
N ASP A 21 -9.34 6.78 5.77
CA ASP A 21 -9.89 5.73 6.61
C ASP A 21 -11.30 6.12 7.06
N LYS A 22 -11.91 5.26 7.88
CA LYS A 22 -13.28 5.48 8.34
C LYS A 22 -13.41 6.70 9.25
N HIS A 23 -12.30 7.20 9.78
CA HIS A 23 -12.28 8.40 10.61
C HIS A 23 -11.93 9.65 9.81
N GLY A 24 -11.77 9.51 8.51
CA GLY A 24 -11.41 10.63 7.64
C GLY A 24 -9.93 10.96 7.64
N ILE A 25 -9.09 10.13 8.24
CA ILE A 25 -7.65 10.34 8.24
C ILE A 25 -7.08 9.87 6.91
N ARG A 26 -6.30 10.75 6.28
CA ARG A 26 -5.74 10.46 4.98
C ARG A 26 -4.53 9.53 5.10
N VAL A 27 -4.45 8.60 4.17
CA VAL A 27 -3.28 7.73 4.02
C VAL A 27 -2.77 7.83 2.60
N HIS A 28 -1.47 7.67 2.44
CA HIS A 28 -0.83 7.69 1.14
C HIS A 28 -0.41 6.27 0.79
N VAL A 29 -1.06 5.70 -0.20
CA VAL A 29 -0.69 4.37 -0.69
C VAL A 29 0.53 4.51 -1.56
N ILE A 30 1.61 3.85 -1.17
CA ILE A 30 2.90 3.95 -1.86
C ILE A 30 3.22 2.70 -2.67
N GLY A 31 2.53 1.61 -2.44
CA GLY A 31 2.79 0.42 -3.22
C GLY A 31 1.83 -0.71 -2.95
N TYR A 32 1.92 -1.71 -3.78
CA TYR A 32 1.19 -2.95 -3.64
C TYR A 32 2.14 -4.10 -3.89
N ASP A 33 2.17 -5.04 -2.95
CA ASP A 33 3.01 -6.23 -3.07
C ASP A 33 2.14 -7.39 -3.57
N SER A 34 2.33 -7.74 -4.84
CA SER A 34 1.54 -8.79 -5.47
C SER A 34 1.88 -10.18 -4.95
N ALA A 35 3.07 -10.35 -4.39
CA ALA A 35 3.47 -11.65 -3.83
C ALA A 35 2.71 -11.97 -2.55
N THR A 36 2.38 -10.97 -1.76
CA THR A 36 1.69 -11.15 -0.48
C THR A 36 0.26 -10.63 -0.50
N GLY A 37 -0.14 -9.89 -1.53
CA GLY A 37 -1.44 -9.27 -1.60
C GLY A 37 -1.62 -8.13 -0.62
N GLN A 38 -0.54 -7.46 -0.24
CA GLN A 38 -0.56 -6.40 0.75
C GLN A 38 -0.47 -5.04 0.09
N VAL A 39 -1.29 -4.11 0.58
CA VAL A 39 -1.19 -2.69 0.23
C VAL A 39 -0.23 -2.06 1.23
N ILE A 40 0.72 -1.30 0.71
CA ILE A 40 1.71 -0.60 1.54
C ILE A 40 1.34 0.87 1.53
N PHE A 41 1.18 1.44 2.71
CA PHE A 41 0.71 2.81 2.82
C PHE A 41 1.33 3.50 4.03
N ARG A 42 1.23 4.81 4.04
CA ARG A 42 1.71 5.63 5.15
C ARG A 42 0.58 6.54 5.61
N ARG A 43 0.34 6.56 6.92
CA ARG A 43 -0.65 7.44 7.51
C ARG A 43 -0.04 8.81 7.77
N ASP A 44 -0.86 9.84 7.64
CA ASP A 44 -0.43 11.19 7.99
C ASP A 44 0.03 11.21 9.45
N GLY A 45 1.20 11.78 9.66
CA GLY A 45 1.78 11.87 10.98
C GLY A 45 2.55 10.63 11.45
N TYR A 46 2.57 9.57 10.64
CA TYR A 46 3.33 8.36 10.94
C TYR A 46 4.63 8.32 10.16
N GLU A 47 5.68 7.89 10.81
CA GLU A 47 6.99 7.76 10.16
C GLU A 47 7.21 6.40 9.52
N HIS A 48 6.39 5.42 9.88
CA HIS A 48 6.60 4.05 9.45
C HIS A 48 5.56 3.64 8.41
N ASP A 49 5.98 2.78 7.49
CA ASP A 49 5.07 2.20 6.53
C ASP A 49 4.15 1.20 7.21
N CYS A 50 2.91 1.19 6.77
CA CYS A 50 1.92 0.21 7.21
C CYS A 50 1.59 -0.71 6.06
N SER A 51 1.05 -1.86 6.37
CA SER A 51 0.57 -2.76 5.33
C SER A 51 -0.70 -3.44 5.77
N ALA A 52 -1.54 -3.79 4.80
CA ALA A 52 -2.79 -4.49 5.05
C ALA A 52 -3.17 -5.30 3.83
N PRO A 53 -3.82 -6.44 4.01
CA PRO A 53 -4.33 -7.20 2.87
C PRO A 53 -5.26 -6.33 2.04
N ILE A 54 -5.15 -6.44 0.72
CA ILE A 54 -5.90 -5.56 -0.16
C ILE A 54 -7.42 -5.64 0.05
N ARG A 55 -7.92 -6.82 0.36
CA ARG A 55 -9.34 -7.01 0.64
C ARG A 55 -9.80 -6.17 1.81
N ARG A 56 -9.02 -6.22 2.88
CA ARG A 56 -9.30 -5.47 4.09
C ARG A 56 -9.14 -3.98 3.85
N PHE A 57 -8.12 -3.61 3.10
CA PHE A 57 -7.88 -2.21 2.78
C PHE A 57 -9.08 -1.61 2.05
N ARG A 58 -9.62 -2.32 1.07
CA ARG A 58 -10.77 -1.83 0.31
C ARG A 58 -12.01 -1.65 1.16
N LYS A 59 -12.15 -2.43 2.22
CA LYS A 59 -13.29 -2.29 3.13
C LYS A 59 -13.16 -1.10 4.05
N GLU A 60 -11.93 -0.82 4.50
CA GLU A 60 -11.71 0.16 5.56
C GLU A 60 -11.32 1.54 5.03
N TYR A 61 -10.90 1.62 3.80
CA TYR A 61 -10.40 2.86 3.23
C TYR A 61 -11.14 3.20 1.95
N LYS A 62 -11.34 4.50 1.73
CA LYS A 62 -12.00 5.00 0.54
C LYS A 62 -11.06 5.91 -0.24
N ALA A 63 -11.06 5.75 -1.55
CA ALA A 63 -10.23 6.58 -2.40
C ALA A 63 -10.64 8.04 -2.28
N VAL A 64 -9.64 8.92 -2.25
CA VAL A 64 -9.85 10.36 -2.32
C VAL A 64 -9.94 10.71 -3.80
N VAL A 65 -11.09 11.25 -4.19
CA VAL A 65 -11.35 11.55 -5.59
C VAL A 65 -11.27 13.05 -5.82
#